data_51102b911df5b9da527fd3ba63a2e5c8
#
_entry.id   51102b911df5b9da527fd3ba63a2e5c8
#
_cell.length_a   1.000
_cell.length_b   1.000
_cell.length_c   1.000
_cell.angle_alpha   90.00
_cell.angle_beta   90.00
_cell.angle_gamma   90.00
#
_symmetry.space_group_name_H-M   'P 1'
#
loop_
_entity.id
_entity.type
_entity.pdbx_description
1 polymer ?
#
loop_
_entity_poly.entity_id
_entity_poly.type
_entity_poly.pdbx_seq_one_letter_code
_entity_poly.pdbx_strand_id
1 'polypeptide(L)'
;MISIPSDKNILGLSSSLAGELVYRLCVAECARIGFKLAEIDRLESTEAQADLYIRIALPPYSETSRYIPHPQTLICVKASYMPLALVQRQEICGTYFDTFDAERGAAFVLASTRQASDSSRTADYQRNMPRTLTRQIGKARAIDLEPHFFSRGTMRTWLSEHPAVQHWLLQKYASTERKVSNPNANAPKNVIYSKRLQRPT
;
A
#
# COMPACT_ATOMS: atom_id res chain seq x y z
N MET A 1 -17.09 4.78 21.33
CA MET A 1 -15.63 4.55 21.39
C MET A 1 -15.25 3.87 20.08
N ILE A 2 -14.43 4.50 19.22
CA ILE A 2 -14.00 3.91 17.94
C ILE A 2 -12.91 2.89 18.29
N SER A 3 -13.14 1.62 17.95
CA SER A 3 -12.15 0.56 18.16
C SER A 3 -10.93 0.83 17.27
N ILE A 4 -9.74 0.88 17.86
CA ILE A 4 -8.50 1.03 17.10
C ILE A 4 -8.23 -0.28 16.36
N PRO A 5 -7.97 -0.26 15.03
CA PRO A 5 -7.61 -1.45 14.29
C PRO A 5 -6.41 -2.15 14.91
N SER A 6 -6.54 -3.45 15.14
CA SER A 6 -5.46 -4.26 15.69
C SER A 6 -4.40 -4.58 14.61
N ASP A 7 -3.22 -5.00 15.05
CA ASP A 7 -2.18 -5.53 14.15
C ASP A 7 -2.70 -6.65 13.24
N LYS A 8 -3.66 -7.47 13.75
CA LYS A 8 -4.28 -8.55 12.96
C LYS A 8 -5.06 -8.02 11.77
N ASN A 9 -5.71 -6.86 11.91
CA ASN A 9 -6.45 -6.23 10.83
C ASN A 9 -5.53 -5.79 9.68
N ILE A 10 -4.35 -5.26 9.99
CA ILE A 10 -3.38 -4.87 8.96
C ILE A 10 -2.67 -6.09 8.37
N LEU A 11 -2.34 -7.08 9.21
CA LEU A 11 -1.67 -8.31 8.79
C LEU A 11 -2.49 -9.13 7.78
N GLY A 12 -3.80 -9.15 7.94
CA GLY A 12 -4.74 -9.93 7.10
C GLY A 12 -5.11 -9.27 5.76
N LEU A 13 -4.59 -8.09 5.45
CA LEU A 13 -4.94 -7.40 4.21
C LEU A 13 -4.42 -8.14 2.97
N SER A 14 -5.28 -8.24 1.95
CA SER A 14 -4.85 -8.58 0.60
C SER A 14 -4.00 -7.44 -0.01
N SER A 15 -3.27 -7.73 -1.09
CA SER A 15 -2.45 -6.70 -1.77
C SER A 15 -3.28 -5.49 -2.19
N SER A 16 -4.47 -5.72 -2.76
CA SER A 16 -5.38 -4.66 -3.17
C SER A 16 -5.86 -3.80 -1.99
N LEU A 17 -6.24 -4.43 -0.85
CA LEU A 17 -6.68 -3.69 0.34
C LEU A 17 -5.53 -2.98 1.05
N ALA A 18 -4.33 -3.56 1.04
CA ALA A 18 -3.13 -2.92 1.58
C ALA A 18 -2.80 -1.64 0.78
N GLY A 19 -2.84 -1.75 -0.55
CA GLY A 19 -2.65 -0.59 -1.43
C GLY A 19 -3.72 0.48 -1.23
N GLU A 20 -4.99 0.09 -1.12
CA GLU A 20 -6.09 1.02 -0.86
C GLU A 20 -5.94 1.71 0.50
N LEU A 21 -5.51 0.97 1.54
CA LEU A 21 -5.25 1.54 2.87
C LEU A 21 -4.17 2.62 2.78
N VAL A 22 -3.01 2.30 2.19
CA VAL A 22 -1.89 3.25 2.10
C VAL A 22 -2.27 4.45 1.25
N TYR A 23 -2.98 4.25 0.14
CA TYR A 23 -3.47 5.36 -0.69
C TYR A 23 -4.37 6.32 0.12
N ARG A 24 -5.33 5.79 0.87
CA ARG A 24 -6.22 6.62 1.72
C ARG A 24 -5.46 7.35 2.83
N LEU A 25 -4.45 6.71 3.39
CA LEU A 25 -3.57 7.35 4.36
C LEU A 25 -2.78 8.50 3.72
N CYS A 26 -2.25 8.32 2.51
CA CYS A 26 -1.58 9.39 1.76
C CYS A 26 -2.53 10.57 1.50
N VAL A 27 -3.75 10.32 1.03
CA VAL A 27 -4.76 11.36 0.78
C VAL A 27 -5.09 12.11 2.07
N ALA A 28 -5.32 11.39 3.17
CA ALA A 28 -5.65 12.00 4.45
C ALA A 28 -4.47 12.80 5.03
N GLU A 29 -3.25 12.30 4.86
CA GLU A 29 -2.04 12.97 5.31
C GLU A 29 -1.77 14.25 4.50
N CYS A 30 -1.88 14.20 3.17
CA CYS A 30 -1.76 15.38 2.32
C CYS A 30 -2.79 16.45 2.71
N ALA A 31 -4.03 16.06 2.97
CA ALA A 31 -5.05 16.98 3.45
C ALA A 31 -4.71 17.59 4.83
N ARG A 32 -4.12 16.80 5.73
CA ARG A 32 -3.69 17.24 7.08
C ARG A 32 -2.59 18.29 7.01
N ILE A 33 -1.64 18.13 6.08
CA ILE A 33 -0.55 19.10 5.86
C ILE A 33 -0.94 20.25 4.93
N GLY A 34 -2.24 20.39 4.64
CA GLY A 34 -2.78 21.57 3.95
C GLY A 34 -2.89 21.47 2.43
N PHE A 35 -2.62 20.28 1.82
CA PHE A 35 -2.71 20.08 0.38
C PHE A 35 -4.07 19.52 -0.02
N LYS A 36 -4.89 20.34 -0.69
CA LYS A 36 -6.18 19.92 -1.23
C LYS A 36 -6.10 19.23 -2.59
N LEU A 37 -5.01 19.43 -3.32
CA LEU A 37 -4.79 18.99 -4.70
C LEU A 37 -3.40 18.32 -4.82
N ALA A 38 -3.05 17.45 -3.89
CA ALA A 38 -1.88 16.60 -4.08
C ALA A 38 -2.13 15.69 -5.28
N GLU A 39 -1.26 15.71 -6.27
CA GLU A 39 -1.22 14.69 -7.30
C GLU A 39 -0.77 13.39 -6.65
N ILE A 40 -1.75 12.57 -6.33
CA ILE A 40 -1.52 11.23 -5.78
C ILE A 40 -1.99 10.24 -6.83
N ASP A 41 -1.04 9.64 -7.51
CA ASP A 41 -1.31 8.63 -8.53
C ASP A 41 -1.15 7.22 -7.96
N ARG A 42 -2.02 6.34 -8.43
CA ARG A 42 -1.87 4.89 -8.24
C ARG A 42 -1.28 4.31 -9.52
N LEU A 43 -0.14 3.68 -9.38
CA LEU A 43 0.57 3.05 -10.48
C LEU A 43 0.53 1.54 -10.24
N GLU A 44 -0.22 0.82 -11.05
CA GLU A 44 -0.28 -0.65 -11.00
C GLU A 44 0.88 -1.23 -11.80
N SER A 45 1.59 -2.19 -11.22
CA SER A 45 2.60 -2.93 -11.95
C SER A 45 1.93 -3.81 -13.00
N THR A 46 2.45 -3.79 -14.23
CA THR A 46 2.01 -4.67 -15.31
C THR A 46 2.54 -6.09 -15.17
N GLU A 47 3.39 -6.35 -14.18
CA GLU A 47 3.96 -7.66 -13.93
C GLU A 47 3.11 -8.50 -12.98
N ALA A 48 3.23 -9.82 -13.07
CA ALA A 48 2.41 -10.82 -12.36
C ALA A 48 2.51 -10.76 -10.82
N GLN A 49 3.42 -9.99 -10.25
CA GLN A 49 3.47 -9.66 -8.84
C GLN A 49 2.86 -8.27 -8.67
N ALA A 50 1.59 -8.23 -8.29
CA ALA A 50 0.78 -7.03 -8.10
C ALA A 50 1.33 -6.13 -6.98
N ASP A 51 2.44 -5.44 -7.26
CA ASP A 51 2.94 -4.36 -6.43
C ASP A 51 2.16 -3.10 -6.77
N LEU A 52 1.63 -2.45 -5.77
CA LEU A 52 1.03 -1.14 -5.94
C LEU A 52 2.07 -0.08 -5.62
N TYR A 53 2.25 0.84 -6.55
CA TYR A 53 3.03 2.05 -6.31
C TYR A 53 2.09 3.24 -6.15
N ILE A 54 2.42 4.12 -5.21
CA ILE A 54 1.71 5.38 -4.98
C ILE A 54 2.74 6.49 -5.16
N ARG A 55 2.50 7.34 -6.15
CA ARG A 55 3.32 8.51 -6.41
C ARG A 55 2.64 9.72 -5.79
N ILE A 56 3.40 10.51 -5.06
CA ILE A 56 2.99 11.79 -4.50
C ILE A 56 3.91 12.85 -5.07
N ALA A 57 3.33 13.87 -5.71
CA ALA A 57 4.05 15.00 -6.27
C ALA A 57 3.45 16.30 -5.73
N LEU A 58 3.98 16.78 -4.62
CA LEU A 58 3.58 18.06 -4.03
C LEU A 58 4.33 19.22 -4.68
N PRO A 59 3.80 20.45 -4.63
CA PRO A 59 4.51 21.64 -5.04
C PRO A 59 5.89 21.75 -4.35
N PRO A 60 6.87 22.40 -4.97
CA PRO A 60 8.15 22.68 -4.33
C PRO A 60 7.97 23.38 -2.99
N TYR A 61 8.86 23.07 -2.03
CA TYR A 61 8.83 23.67 -0.68
C TYR A 61 7.57 23.37 0.14
N SER A 62 6.79 22.37 -0.27
CA SER A 62 5.65 21.89 0.51
C SER A 62 6.09 21.40 1.88
N GLU A 63 5.23 21.60 2.88
CA GLU A 63 5.42 20.92 4.17
C GLU A 63 5.41 19.41 3.95
N THR A 64 6.30 18.73 4.65
CA THR A 64 6.44 17.30 4.65
C THR A 64 6.01 16.74 6.00
N SER A 65 5.85 15.43 6.09
CA SER A 65 5.56 14.76 7.34
C SER A 65 6.43 13.50 7.46
N ARG A 66 6.40 12.87 8.63
CA ARG A 66 7.11 11.58 8.81
C ARG A 66 6.58 10.46 7.91
N TYR A 67 5.39 10.63 7.30
CA TYR A 67 4.77 9.66 6.39
C TYR A 67 4.85 10.07 4.92
N ILE A 68 5.08 11.34 4.66
CA ILE A 68 5.39 11.91 3.35
C ILE A 68 6.68 12.71 3.53
N PRO A 69 7.83 12.02 3.53
CA PRO A 69 9.10 12.62 3.94
C PRO A 69 9.66 13.63 2.94
N HIS A 70 9.18 13.59 1.70
CA HIS A 70 9.62 14.49 0.65
C HIS A 70 8.43 14.90 -0.26
N PRO A 71 8.43 16.14 -0.82
CA PRO A 71 7.39 16.54 -1.79
C PRO A 71 7.25 15.58 -2.97
N GLN A 72 8.32 14.98 -3.43
CA GLN A 72 8.32 13.88 -4.40
C GLN A 72 8.54 12.57 -3.64
N THR A 73 7.49 11.79 -3.43
CA THR A 73 7.55 10.53 -2.71
C THR A 73 6.95 9.40 -3.53
N LEU A 74 7.69 8.31 -3.70
CA LEU A 74 7.22 7.07 -4.28
C LEU A 74 7.09 6.00 -3.19
N ILE A 75 5.90 5.45 -3.01
CA ILE A 75 5.62 4.40 -2.02
C ILE A 75 5.34 3.10 -2.76
N CYS A 76 6.17 2.08 -2.52
CA CYS A 76 5.92 0.71 -2.95
C CYS A 76 5.22 -0.05 -1.82
N VAL A 77 4.02 -0.56 -2.07
CA VAL A 77 3.20 -1.28 -1.07
C VAL A 77 3.27 -2.77 -1.29
N LYS A 78 3.68 -3.51 -0.26
CA LYS A 78 3.79 -4.96 -0.25
C LYS A 78 2.90 -5.58 0.82
N ALA A 79 2.00 -6.47 0.42
CA ALA A 79 1.21 -7.29 1.34
C ALA A 79 1.87 -8.65 1.61
N SER A 80 3.14 -8.82 1.31
CA SER A 80 3.93 -10.02 1.55
C SER A 80 4.97 -9.79 2.65
N TYR A 81 5.44 -10.90 3.22
CA TYR A 81 6.62 -10.86 4.08
C TYR A 81 7.85 -10.55 3.23
N MET A 82 8.63 -9.56 3.66
CA MET A 82 9.81 -9.08 2.94
C MET A 82 11.08 -9.36 3.75
N PRO A 83 11.67 -10.56 3.65
CA PRO A 83 13.00 -10.78 4.21
C PRO A 83 14.02 -9.89 3.49
N LEU A 84 15.08 -9.49 4.20
CA LEU A 84 16.11 -8.58 3.67
C LEU A 84 16.67 -9.03 2.30
N ALA A 85 16.83 -10.34 2.11
CA ALA A 85 17.30 -10.91 0.84
C ALA A 85 16.33 -10.64 -0.32
N LEU A 86 15.01 -10.57 -0.07
CA LEU A 86 14.02 -10.22 -1.08
C LEU A 86 14.02 -8.73 -1.38
N VAL A 87 14.20 -7.86 -0.37
CA VAL A 87 14.37 -6.42 -0.60
C VAL A 87 15.52 -6.15 -1.54
N GLN A 88 16.65 -6.86 -1.36
CA GLN A 88 17.83 -6.73 -2.21
C GLN A 88 17.64 -7.24 -3.64
N ARG A 89 16.68 -8.14 -3.87
CA ARG A 89 16.36 -8.74 -5.18
C ARG A 89 15.16 -8.10 -5.86
N GLN A 90 14.44 -7.25 -5.14
CA GLN A 90 13.24 -6.65 -5.68
C GLN A 90 13.58 -5.77 -6.87
N GLU A 91 12.93 -6.04 -7.99
CA GLU A 91 12.93 -5.15 -9.13
C GLU A 91 12.08 -3.92 -8.81
N ILE A 92 12.74 -2.78 -8.75
CA ILE A 92 12.08 -1.48 -8.62
C ILE A 92 12.01 -0.92 -10.03
N CYS A 93 10.80 -0.73 -10.53
CA CYS A 93 10.62 -0.21 -11.87
C CYS A 93 11.18 1.23 -11.95
N GLY A 94 12.32 1.38 -12.63
CA GLY A 94 13.01 2.67 -12.77
C GLY A 94 12.15 3.74 -13.43
N THR A 95 11.20 3.36 -14.29
CA THR A 95 10.31 4.29 -14.99
C THR A 95 9.40 5.10 -14.06
N TYR A 96 9.13 4.61 -12.85
CA TYR A 96 8.35 5.37 -11.87
C TYR A 96 9.08 6.59 -11.34
N PHE A 97 10.41 6.63 -11.46
CA PHE A 97 11.25 7.77 -11.08
C PHE A 97 11.45 8.77 -12.23
N ASP A 98 11.16 8.39 -13.48
CA ASP A 98 11.36 9.27 -14.65
C ASP A 98 10.47 10.50 -14.61
N THR A 99 9.40 10.46 -13.82
CA THR A 99 8.47 11.58 -13.64
C THR A 99 8.86 12.54 -12.54
N PHE A 100 9.91 12.20 -11.75
CA PHE A 100 10.39 13.08 -10.71
C PHE A 100 11.42 14.07 -11.25
N ASP A 101 11.38 15.26 -10.68
CA ASP A 101 12.39 16.27 -10.92
C ASP A 101 13.69 15.87 -10.21
N ALA A 102 14.69 15.46 -11.00
CA ALA A 102 15.97 14.96 -10.47
C ALA A 102 16.74 16.01 -9.65
N GLU A 103 16.52 17.30 -9.92
CA GLU A 103 17.22 18.39 -9.21
C GLU A 103 16.67 18.59 -7.79
N ARG A 104 15.48 18.09 -7.51
CA ARG A 104 14.82 18.26 -6.22
C ARG A 104 15.06 17.12 -5.25
N GLY A 105 15.56 16.00 -5.73
CA GLY A 105 15.56 14.77 -4.97
C GLY A 105 14.16 14.20 -4.75
N ALA A 106 14.09 13.01 -4.15
CA ALA A 106 12.83 12.34 -3.84
C ALA A 106 12.98 11.36 -2.67
N ALA A 107 11.86 10.95 -2.07
CA ALA A 107 11.86 9.83 -1.15
C ALA A 107 11.31 8.56 -1.81
N PHE A 108 11.93 7.43 -1.48
CA PHE A 108 11.42 6.11 -1.79
C PHE A 108 11.01 5.39 -0.51
N VAL A 109 9.76 4.99 -0.42
CA VAL A 109 9.19 4.31 0.75
C VAL A 109 8.84 2.88 0.37
N LEU A 110 9.40 1.89 1.06
CA LEU A 110 8.93 0.51 1.01
C LEU A 110 8.01 0.28 2.20
N ALA A 111 6.71 0.06 1.95
CA ALA A 111 5.69 -0.19 2.96
C ALA A 111 5.28 -1.66 2.96
N SER A 112 5.39 -2.36 4.11
CA SER A 112 5.00 -3.77 4.22
C SER A 112 4.00 -4.00 5.36
N THR A 113 2.81 -4.55 5.02
CA THR A 113 1.79 -4.91 6.00
C THR A 113 2.14 -6.17 6.78
N ARG A 114 3.04 -7.00 6.27
CA ARG A 114 3.45 -8.27 6.89
C ARG A 114 4.64 -8.13 7.83
N GLN A 115 5.49 -7.14 7.59
CA GLN A 115 6.67 -6.95 8.42
C GLN A 115 6.30 -6.34 9.77
N ALA A 116 6.63 -7.05 10.86
CA ALA A 116 6.42 -6.57 12.21
C ALA A 116 7.30 -5.35 12.53
N SER A 117 6.91 -4.59 13.54
CA SER A 117 7.69 -3.45 14.08
C SER A 117 8.84 -3.97 14.93
N ASP A 118 9.82 -4.56 14.29
CA ASP A 118 11.10 -4.86 14.93
C ASP A 118 12.07 -3.74 14.57
N SER A 119 12.51 -2.99 15.56
CA SER A 119 13.38 -1.82 15.36
C SER A 119 14.72 -2.21 14.71
N SER A 120 15.27 -3.37 15.07
CA SER A 120 16.52 -3.87 14.49
C SER A 120 16.38 -4.17 13.01
N ARG A 121 15.29 -4.85 12.63
CA ARG A 121 15.00 -5.17 11.22
C ARG A 121 14.68 -3.92 10.40
N THR A 122 13.95 -2.98 10.98
CA THR A 122 13.67 -1.70 10.32
C THR A 122 14.96 -0.96 10.01
N ALA A 123 15.89 -0.89 10.96
CA ALA A 123 17.21 -0.29 10.77
C ALA A 123 18.05 -1.02 9.70
N ASP A 124 17.98 -2.36 9.66
CA ASP A 124 18.65 -3.15 8.64
C ASP A 124 18.07 -2.90 7.24
N TYR A 125 16.75 -2.76 7.11
CA TYR A 125 16.13 -2.39 5.84
C TYR A 125 16.60 -1.01 5.39
N GLN A 126 16.54 -0.01 6.25
CA GLN A 126 16.97 1.35 5.93
C GLN A 126 18.44 1.40 5.50
N ARG A 127 19.31 0.65 6.18
CA ARG A 127 20.75 0.57 5.86
C ARG A 127 21.01 -0.05 4.49
N ASN A 128 20.21 -1.03 4.07
CA ASN A 128 20.44 -1.78 2.83
C ASN A 128 19.69 -1.21 1.62
N MET A 129 18.64 -0.41 1.84
CA MET A 129 17.87 0.21 0.77
C MET A 129 18.70 1.06 -0.20
N PRO A 130 19.64 1.91 0.24
CA PRO A 130 20.48 2.68 -0.68
C PRO A 130 21.24 1.81 -1.68
N ARG A 131 21.78 0.68 -1.24
CA ARG A 131 22.49 -0.26 -2.12
C ARG A 131 21.56 -0.91 -3.13
N THR A 132 20.33 -1.23 -2.71
CA THR A 132 19.31 -1.82 -3.59
C THR A 132 18.89 -0.82 -4.66
N LEU A 133 18.60 0.41 -4.29
CA LEU A 133 18.25 1.49 -5.20
C LEU A 133 19.39 1.75 -6.20
N THR A 134 20.61 1.92 -5.70
CA THR A 134 21.79 2.14 -6.56
C THR A 134 21.97 1.05 -7.62
N ARG A 135 21.75 -0.22 -7.25
CA ARG A 135 21.89 -1.36 -8.17
C ARG A 135 20.79 -1.38 -9.24
N GLN A 136 19.58 -1.01 -8.91
CA GLN A 136 18.43 -1.18 -9.80
C GLN A 136 18.16 0.03 -10.69
N ILE A 137 18.30 1.24 -10.16
CA ILE A 137 17.99 2.46 -10.91
C ILE A 137 19.23 3.26 -11.33
N GLY A 138 20.40 2.78 -10.95
CA GLY A 138 21.68 3.43 -11.23
C GLY A 138 22.10 4.45 -10.16
N LYS A 139 23.42 4.62 -10.03
CA LYS A 139 24.00 5.45 -8.98
C LYS A 139 23.58 6.92 -9.06
N ALA A 140 23.47 7.46 -10.25
CA ALA A 140 23.09 8.86 -10.43
C ALA A 140 21.69 9.17 -9.89
N ARG A 141 20.71 8.31 -10.13
CA ARG A 141 19.34 8.46 -9.62
C ARG A 141 19.20 8.11 -8.14
N ALA A 142 19.94 7.09 -7.67
CA ALA A 142 19.87 6.63 -6.29
C ALA A 142 20.44 7.64 -5.29
N ILE A 143 21.36 8.50 -5.71
CA ILE A 143 22.01 9.47 -4.83
C ILE A 143 21.04 10.54 -4.35
N ASP A 144 20.01 10.85 -5.14
CA ASP A 144 19.01 11.86 -4.87
C ASP A 144 17.75 11.29 -4.20
N LEU A 145 17.78 9.99 -3.85
CA LEU A 145 16.68 9.29 -3.22
C LEU A 145 16.95 9.03 -1.75
N GLU A 146 16.04 9.53 -0.89
CA GLU A 146 15.99 9.21 0.53
C GLU A 146 15.17 7.93 0.77
N PRO A 147 15.77 6.81 1.20
CA PRO A 147 15.07 5.56 1.39
C PRO A 147 14.42 5.48 2.77
N HIS A 148 13.13 5.11 2.80
CA HIS A 148 12.37 4.86 4.01
C HIS A 148 11.77 3.44 4.02
N PHE A 149 11.55 2.90 5.21
CA PHE A 149 10.85 1.65 5.40
C PHE A 149 9.69 1.83 6.39
N PHE A 150 8.48 1.49 5.94
CA PHE A 150 7.28 1.50 6.79
C PHE A 150 6.87 0.07 7.13
N SER A 151 7.05 -0.27 8.39
CA SER A 151 6.59 -1.53 8.95
C SER A 151 5.08 -1.49 9.22
N ARG A 152 4.49 -2.64 9.55
CA ARG A 152 3.11 -2.72 10.03
C ARG A 152 2.86 -1.80 11.23
N GLY A 153 3.81 -1.67 12.14
CA GLY A 153 3.69 -0.77 13.27
C GLY A 153 3.67 0.69 12.88
N THR A 154 4.51 1.09 11.93
CA THR A 154 4.49 2.43 11.36
C THR A 154 3.13 2.72 10.73
N MET A 155 2.58 1.77 9.95
CA MET A 155 1.25 1.92 9.34
C MET A 155 0.14 1.98 10.37
N ARG A 156 0.24 1.20 11.48
CA ARG A 156 -0.74 1.29 12.58
C ARG A 156 -0.71 2.65 13.26
N THR A 157 0.48 3.19 13.51
CA THR A 157 0.62 4.53 14.09
C THR A 157 0.06 5.58 13.14
N TRP A 158 0.39 5.50 11.86
CA TRP A 158 -0.17 6.39 10.83
C TRP A 158 -1.70 6.32 10.78
N LEU A 159 -2.25 5.10 10.78
CA LEU A 159 -3.69 4.86 10.79
C LEU A 159 -4.35 5.47 12.05
N SER A 160 -3.68 5.43 13.22
CA SER A 160 -4.23 5.98 14.45
C SER A 160 -4.41 7.51 14.42
N GLU A 161 -3.71 8.19 13.53
CA GLU A 161 -3.82 9.64 13.34
C GLU A 161 -4.94 10.04 12.37
N HIS A 162 -5.56 9.06 11.68
CA HIS A 162 -6.59 9.30 10.66
C HIS A 162 -7.90 8.52 10.95
N PRO A 163 -8.76 9.01 11.85
CA PRO A 163 -9.97 8.30 12.28
C PRO A 163 -10.93 7.91 11.15
N ALA A 164 -11.03 8.72 10.10
CA ALA A 164 -11.87 8.41 8.93
C ALA A 164 -11.37 7.18 8.17
N VAL A 165 -10.04 7.03 8.04
CA VAL A 165 -9.43 5.86 7.39
C VAL A 165 -9.55 4.63 8.28
N GLN A 166 -9.43 4.78 9.61
CA GLN A 166 -9.71 3.69 10.56
C GLN A 166 -11.12 3.14 10.39
N HIS A 167 -12.11 4.04 10.37
CA HIS A 167 -13.51 3.67 10.22
C HIS A 167 -13.76 2.93 8.91
N TRP A 168 -13.21 3.42 7.81
CA TRP A 168 -13.28 2.74 6.52
C TRP A 168 -12.70 1.32 6.59
N LEU A 169 -11.52 1.15 7.20
CA LEU A 169 -10.88 -0.16 7.33
C LEU A 169 -11.75 -1.14 8.12
N LEU A 170 -12.30 -0.71 9.25
CA LEU A 170 -13.17 -1.54 10.08
C LEU A 170 -14.46 -1.95 9.34
N GLN A 171 -15.06 -1.06 8.55
CA GLN A 171 -16.22 -1.39 7.70
C GLN A 171 -15.88 -2.46 6.65
N LYS A 172 -14.69 -2.38 6.04
CA LYS A 172 -14.23 -3.40 5.07
C LYS A 172 -14.08 -4.77 5.72
N TYR A 173 -13.53 -4.84 6.94
CA TYR A 173 -13.44 -6.10 7.68
C TYR A 173 -14.80 -6.67 8.01
N ALA A 174 -15.70 -5.89 8.58
CA ALA A 174 -17.05 -6.33 8.92
C ALA A 174 -17.82 -6.87 7.70
N SER A 175 -17.61 -6.29 6.52
CA SER A 175 -18.23 -6.77 5.27
C SER A 175 -17.62 -8.07 4.76
N THR A 176 -16.33 -8.28 4.99
CA THR A 176 -15.63 -9.51 4.59
C THR A 176 -16.02 -10.69 5.50
N GLU A 177 -16.11 -10.48 6.80
CA GLU A 177 -16.55 -11.51 7.76
C GLU A 177 -17.99 -11.98 7.48
N ARG A 178 -18.90 -11.06 7.12
CA ARG A 178 -20.27 -11.41 6.75
C ARG A 178 -20.34 -12.30 5.49
N LYS A 179 -19.47 -12.07 4.51
CA LYS A 179 -19.39 -12.91 3.29
C LYS A 179 -18.88 -14.31 3.59
N VAL A 180 -17.94 -14.45 4.50
CA VAL A 180 -17.40 -15.76 4.91
C VAL A 180 -18.43 -16.53 5.76
N SER A 181 -19.18 -15.85 6.62
CA SER A 181 -20.19 -16.46 7.50
C SER A 181 -21.47 -16.87 6.77
N ASN A 182 -21.72 -16.40 5.54
CA ASN A 182 -22.91 -16.77 4.76
C ASN A 182 -22.55 -17.10 3.30
N PRO A 183 -21.84 -18.23 3.03
CA PRO A 183 -21.42 -18.63 1.69
C PRO A 183 -22.58 -18.89 0.74
N ASN A 184 -23.79 -19.14 1.26
CA ASN A 184 -24.98 -19.48 0.46
C ASN A 184 -25.81 -18.26 0.01
N ALA A 185 -25.46 -17.04 0.41
CA ALA A 185 -26.24 -15.84 0.03
C ALA A 185 -26.17 -15.52 -1.47
N ASN A 186 -25.24 -16.11 -2.22
CA ASN A 186 -25.07 -15.94 -3.67
C ASN A 186 -25.21 -17.26 -4.46
N ALA A 187 -25.76 -18.33 -3.87
CA ALA A 187 -26.09 -19.51 -4.65
C ALA A 187 -27.18 -19.13 -5.68
N PRO A 188 -26.99 -19.37 -6.99
CA PRO A 188 -28.02 -19.12 -7.97
C PRO A 188 -29.25 -19.96 -7.58
N LYS A 189 -30.41 -19.31 -7.42
CA LYS A 189 -31.67 -20.02 -7.20
C LYS A 189 -31.83 -20.98 -8.38
N ASN A 190 -31.65 -22.28 -8.13
CA ASN A 190 -31.89 -23.30 -9.11
C ASN A 190 -33.30 -23.16 -9.64
N VAL A 191 -33.44 -22.66 -10.85
CA VAL A 191 -34.70 -22.68 -11.60
C VAL A 191 -34.93 -24.14 -11.96
N ILE A 192 -35.81 -24.80 -11.20
CA ILE A 192 -36.27 -26.13 -11.49
C ILE A 192 -37.10 -26.04 -12.77
N TYR A 193 -36.49 -26.35 -13.91
CA TYR A 193 -37.21 -26.62 -15.13
C TYR A 193 -37.88 -28.00 -14.99
N SER A 194 -39.17 -28.02 -14.64
CA SER A 194 -40.02 -29.22 -14.77
C SER A 194 -40.20 -29.52 -16.25
N LYS A 195 -39.43 -30.48 -16.77
CA LYS A 195 -39.70 -31.13 -18.08
C LYS A 195 -41.01 -31.90 -17.96
N ARG A 196 -42.09 -31.33 -18.48
CA ARG A 196 -43.29 -32.10 -18.82
C ARG A 196 -42.93 -33.11 -19.91
N LEU A 197 -42.88 -34.37 -19.54
CA LEU A 197 -42.86 -35.48 -20.47
C LEU A 197 -44.22 -35.54 -21.18
N GLN A 198 -44.28 -35.13 -22.45
CA GLN A 198 -45.38 -35.47 -23.34
C GLN A 198 -45.18 -36.94 -23.77
N ARG A 199 -46.17 -37.81 -23.47
CA ARG A 199 -46.25 -39.16 -24.00
C ARG A 199 -46.81 -39.08 -25.44
N PRO A 200 -46.25 -39.83 -26.41
CA PRO A 200 -46.86 -40.02 -27.71
C PRO A 200 -47.98 -41.07 -27.62
N THR A 201 -49.07 -40.77 -28.25
CA THR A 201 -50.14 -41.71 -28.61
C THR A 201 -49.77 -42.50 -29.87
#